data_26b2ff927e95fcbe2e7ff72cc0237fc0
#
_entry.id   26b2ff927e95fcbe2e7ff72cc0237fc0
#
_cell.length_a   1.000
_cell.length_b   1.000
_cell.length_c   1.000
_cell.angle_alpha   90.00
_cell.angle_beta   90.00
_cell.angle_gamma   90.00
#
_symmetry.space_group_name_H-M   'P 1'
#
loop_
_entity.id
_entity.type
_entity.pdbx_description
1 polymer ?
#
loop_
_entity_poly.entity_id
_entity_poly.type
_entity_poly.pdbx_seq_one_letter_code
_entity_poly.pdbx_strand_id
1 'polypeptide(L)'
;TPFALLITVIHTLNRLNSDSEIIVLTASGATAWTIVKPLATLALIVVAFISYVNHVAMPWSLRLLREIVMDVRTDLLTQVIQPGRFSSPERGLTFHIRERSLDGTLQGLVMHDARNSKEVQSYLAEKGLILKDKGESYLFMTNGHILRREGGISEPTQIIEFDKYAVDLDRFEAKTAGPADLKPRERYYDELVNPDPNSSAYKAEPGRFRAELHERFSSALYPLAFVLLAIALVGQAQSTRQNRHARMGFCFL
;
A
#
# COMPACT_ATOMS: atom_id res chain seq x y z
N THR A 1 19.09 -0.63 -0.17
CA THR A 1 20.04 0.22 -0.95
C THR A 1 21.02 1.00 -0.05
N PRO A 2 20.64 1.65 1.08
CA PRO A 2 21.61 2.42 1.90
C PRO A 2 22.78 1.58 2.44
N PHE A 3 22.47 0.37 2.89
CA PHE A 3 23.51 -0.56 3.39
C PHE A 3 24.46 -1.05 2.28
N ALA A 4 23.97 -1.29 1.07
CA ALA A 4 24.82 -1.68 -0.04
C ALA A 4 25.83 -0.56 -0.38
N LEU A 5 25.38 0.70 -0.35
CA LEU A 5 26.24 1.85 -0.56
C LEU A 5 27.30 1.95 0.56
N LEU A 6 26.90 1.77 1.84
CA LEU A 6 27.82 1.75 2.98
C LEU A 6 28.92 0.71 2.80
N ILE A 7 28.54 -0.55 2.49
CA ILE A 7 29.49 -1.65 2.28
C ILE A 7 30.43 -1.33 1.13
N THR A 8 29.91 -0.81 0.02
CA THR A 8 30.73 -0.44 -1.15
C THR A 8 31.73 0.65 -0.81
N VAL A 9 31.29 1.70 -0.10
CA VAL A 9 32.18 2.80 0.32
C VAL A 9 33.27 2.32 1.29
N ILE A 10 32.90 1.51 2.30
CA ILE A 10 33.87 0.91 3.24
C ILE A 10 34.88 0.04 2.47
N HIS A 11 34.40 -0.79 1.54
CA HIS A 11 35.26 -1.66 0.74
C HIS A 11 36.25 -0.83 -0.11
N THR A 12 35.76 0.21 -0.79
CA THR A 12 36.58 1.10 -1.62
C THR A 12 37.61 1.84 -0.78
N LEU A 13 37.21 2.44 0.35
CA LEU A 13 38.15 3.15 1.23
C LEU A 13 39.21 2.20 1.83
N ASN A 14 38.79 0.99 2.19
CA ASN A 14 39.71 -0.01 2.70
C ASN A 14 40.72 -0.47 1.63
N ARG A 15 40.28 -0.63 0.38
CA ARG A 15 41.17 -0.93 -0.75
C ARG A 15 42.18 0.19 -1.00
N LEU A 16 41.71 1.43 -1.11
CA LEU A 16 42.59 2.60 -1.28
C LEU A 16 43.62 2.72 -0.14
N ASN A 17 43.20 2.37 1.08
CA ASN A 17 44.10 2.37 2.23
C ASN A 17 45.09 1.20 2.19
N SER A 18 44.68 0.01 1.71
CA SER A 18 45.55 -1.16 1.54
C SER A 18 46.60 -0.95 0.48
N ASP A 19 46.21 -0.31 -0.62
CA ASP A 19 47.10 -0.01 -1.74
C ASP A 19 47.97 1.24 -1.46
N SER A 20 47.89 1.79 -0.23
CA SER A 20 48.63 2.98 0.22
C SER A 20 48.35 4.25 -0.60
N GLU A 21 47.31 4.26 -1.41
CA GLU A 21 46.97 5.40 -2.27
C GLU A 21 46.56 6.64 -1.43
N ILE A 22 45.88 6.45 -0.30
CA ILE A 22 45.51 7.55 0.62
C ILE A 22 46.76 8.19 1.22
N ILE A 23 47.80 7.39 1.54
CA ILE A 23 49.06 7.89 2.07
C ILE A 23 49.80 8.70 1.01
N VAL A 24 49.88 8.20 -0.22
CA VAL A 24 50.52 8.89 -1.35
C VAL A 24 49.81 10.21 -1.65
N LEU A 25 48.47 10.20 -1.68
CA LEU A 25 47.66 11.41 -1.91
C LEU A 25 47.92 12.46 -0.80
N THR A 26 47.94 12.04 0.45
CA THR A 26 48.19 12.98 1.56
C THR A 26 49.64 13.50 1.55
N ALA A 27 50.60 12.66 1.21
CA ALA A 27 52.04 13.05 1.07
C ALA A 27 52.25 14.04 -0.09
N SER A 28 51.47 13.96 -1.17
CA SER A 28 51.49 14.92 -2.28
C SER A 28 50.79 16.25 -1.98
N GLY A 29 50.27 16.43 -0.75
CA GLY A 29 49.58 17.65 -0.32
C GLY A 29 48.10 17.70 -0.73
N ALA A 30 47.50 16.60 -1.22
CA ALA A 30 46.09 16.54 -1.53
C ALA A 30 45.26 16.65 -0.25
N THR A 31 44.23 17.46 -0.29
CA THR A 31 43.28 17.64 0.82
C THR A 31 42.35 16.43 0.94
N ALA A 32 41.84 16.17 2.13
CA ALA A 32 40.82 15.12 2.36
C ALA A 32 39.60 15.26 1.44
N TRP A 33 39.29 16.46 0.99
CA TRP A 33 38.21 16.76 0.05
C TRP A 33 38.38 16.03 -1.30
N THR A 34 39.57 15.71 -1.72
CA THR A 34 39.80 14.96 -2.95
C THR A 34 39.19 13.56 -2.90
N ILE A 35 39.15 12.95 -1.74
CA ILE A 35 38.54 11.62 -1.51
C ILE A 35 37.02 11.77 -1.18
N VAL A 36 36.72 12.77 -0.37
CA VAL A 36 35.31 13.00 0.08
C VAL A 36 34.40 13.39 -1.06
N LYS A 37 34.88 14.27 -1.95
CA LYS A 37 34.08 14.86 -3.04
C LYS A 37 33.41 13.82 -3.95
N PRO A 38 34.10 12.83 -4.53
CA PRO A 38 33.47 11.83 -5.41
C PRO A 38 32.49 10.92 -4.64
N LEU A 39 32.79 10.56 -3.38
CA LEU A 39 31.92 9.73 -2.57
C LEU A 39 30.65 10.49 -2.14
N ALA A 40 30.79 11.77 -1.78
CA ALA A 40 29.66 12.63 -1.45
C ALA A 40 28.77 12.91 -2.66
N THR A 41 29.35 13.11 -3.86
CA THR A 41 28.55 13.29 -5.08
C THR A 41 27.76 12.02 -5.40
N LEU A 42 28.36 10.84 -5.29
CA LEU A 42 27.65 9.57 -5.45
C LEU A 42 26.53 9.43 -4.43
N ALA A 43 26.79 9.74 -3.16
CA ALA A 43 25.77 9.72 -2.12
C ALA A 43 24.60 10.66 -2.43
N LEU A 44 24.86 11.87 -2.90
CA LEU A 44 23.81 12.82 -3.29
C LEU A 44 22.96 12.32 -4.46
N ILE A 45 23.57 11.67 -5.46
CA ILE A 45 22.84 11.04 -6.56
C ILE A 45 21.90 9.95 -6.01
N VAL A 46 22.38 9.11 -5.09
CA VAL A 46 21.56 8.07 -4.47
C VAL A 46 20.46 8.66 -3.61
N VAL A 47 20.72 9.73 -2.86
CA VAL A 47 19.69 10.48 -2.09
C VAL A 47 18.61 11.00 -3.01
N ALA A 48 18.97 11.65 -4.12
CA ALA A 48 18.02 12.17 -5.11
C ALA A 48 17.17 11.05 -5.71
N PHE A 49 17.80 9.91 -6.05
CA PHE A 49 17.11 8.74 -6.57
C PHE A 49 16.11 8.15 -5.56
N ILE A 50 16.52 7.96 -4.31
CA ILE A 50 15.62 7.44 -3.24
C ILE A 50 14.49 8.42 -2.98
N SER A 51 14.79 9.72 -2.94
CA SER A 51 13.77 10.76 -2.78
C SER A 51 12.72 10.70 -3.90
N TYR A 52 13.16 10.58 -5.15
CA TYR A 52 12.27 10.41 -6.30
C TYR A 52 11.39 9.14 -6.15
N VAL A 53 11.99 8.02 -5.79
CA VAL A 53 11.26 6.76 -5.58
C VAL A 53 10.20 6.91 -4.49
N ASN A 54 10.55 7.50 -3.35
CA ASN A 54 9.63 7.63 -2.21
C ASN A 54 8.48 8.61 -2.46
N HIS A 55 8.72 9.71 -3.20
CA HIS A 55 7.73 10.77 -3.39
C HIS A 55 6.87 10.58 -4.64
N VAL A 56 7.39 9.91 -5.66
CA VAL A 56 6.72 9.78 -6.97
C VAL A 56 6.45 8.32 -7.32
N ALA A 57 7.49 7.50 -7.43
CA ALA A 57 7.36 6.14 -7.95
C ALA A 57 6.54 5.23 -7.02
N MET A 58 6.76 5.31 -5.72
CA MET A 58 6.06 4.49 -4.72
C MET A 58 4.55 4.78 -4.67
N PRO A 59 4.05 6.03 -4.51
CA PRO A 59 2.62 6.30 -4.54
C PRO A 59 1.98 5.91 -5.87
N TRP A 60 2.66 6.20 -6.99
CA TRP A 60 2.16 5.85 -8.31
C TRP A 60 1.99 4.33 -8.48
N SER A 61 3.01 3.55 -8.11
CA SER A 61 2.96 2.08 -8.25
C SER A 61 1.91 1.45 -7.32
N LEU A 62 1.74 1.98 -6.09
CA LEU A 62 0.73 1.49 -5.17
C LEU A 62 -0.69 1.79 -5.63
N ARG A 63 -0.93 2.96 -6.25
CA ARG A 63 -2.23 3.29 -6.84
C ARG A 63 -2.54 2.40 -8.03
N LEU A 64 -1.57 2.19 -8.93
CA LEU A 64 -1.73 1.28 -10.07
C LEU A 64 -2.03 -0.15 -9.61
N LEU A 65 -1.29 -0.65 -8.61
CA LEU A 65 -1.55 -1.96 -8.03
C LEU A 65 -2.96 -2.05 -7.45
N ARG A 66 -3.42 -0.98 -6.79
CA ARG A 66 -4.76 -0.91 -6.24
C ARG A 66 -5.83 -0.98 -7.31
N GLU A 67 -5.68 -0.21 -8.40
CA GLU A 67 -6.60 -0.25 -9.55
C GLU A 67 -6.70 -1.68 -10.12
N ILE A 68 -5.56 -2.32 -10.37
CA ILE A 68 -5.54 -3.72 -10.87
C ILE A 68 -6.22 -4.67 -9.88
N VAL A 69 -5.96 -4.54 -8.59
CA VAL A 69 -6.59 -5.40 -7.57
C VAL A 69 -8.09 -5.17 -7.49
N MET A 70 -8.55 -3.93 -7.68
CA MET A 70 -9.97 -3.62 -7.71
C MET A 70 -10.66 -4.21 -8.94
N ASP A 71 -10.07 -4.07 -10.12
CA ASP A 71 -10.60 -4.66 -11.35
C ASP A 71 -10.72 -6.18 -11.24
N VAL A 72 -9.67 -6.84 -10.72
CA VAL A 72 -9.68 -8.29 -10.50
C VAL A 72 -10.73 -8.69 -9.46
N ARG A 73 -10.94 -7.90 -8.39
CA ARG A 73 -11.97 -8.18 -7.39
C ARG A 73 -13.38 -8.09 -7.95
N THR A 74 -13.66 -7.11 -8.78
CA THR A 74 -14.97 -6.94 -9.43
C THR A 74 -15.28 -8.12 -10.35
N ASP A 75 -14.28 -8.64 -11.06
CA ASP A 75 -14.43 -9.86 -11.86
C ASP A 75 -14.58 -11.13 -11.00
N LEU A 76 -13.91 -11.18 -9.83
CA LEU A 76 -14.03 -12.30 -8.91
C LEU A 76 -15.42 -12.37 -8.26
N LEU A 77 -16.09 -11.27 -7.96
CA LEU A 77 -17.46 -11.29 -7.43
C LEU A 77 -18.42 -11.99 -8.41
N THR A 78 -18.23 -11.81 -9.71
CA THR A 78 -19.03 -12.51 -10.73
C THR A 78 -18.63 -13.99 -10.88
N GLN A 79 -17.42 -14.38 -10.54
CA GLN A 79 -16.92 -15.78 -10.63
C GLN A 79 -17.06 -16.56 -9.31
N VAL A 80 -16.97 -15.88 -8.16
CA VAL A 80 -17.05 -16.52 -6.82
C VAL A 80 -18.48 -16.94 -6.50
N ILE A 81 -19.49 -16.32 -7.12
CA ILE A 81 -20.88 -16.71 -6.95
C ILE A 81 -21.14 -17.99 -7.78
N GLN A 82 -20.79 -19.14 -7.22
CA GLN A 82 -21.05 -20.43 -7.85
C GLN A 82 -22.48 -20.89 -7.57
N PRO A 83 -23.21 -21.35 -8.61
CA PRO A 83 -24.54 -21.91 -8.42
C PRO A 83 -24.52 -23.10 -7.46
N GLY A 84 -25.59 -23.20 -6.63
CA GLY A 84 -25.78 -24.31 -5.71
C GLY A 84 -24.96 -24.22 -4.40
N ARG A 85 -24.20 -23.14 -4.17
CA ARG A 85 -23.40 -22.96 -2.94
C ARG A 85 -23.64 -21.60 -2.29
N PHE A 86 -23.52 -21.58 -0.97
CA PHE A 86 -23.44 -20.32 -0.23
C PHE A 86 -22.03 -19.75 -0.38
N SER A 87 -21.94 -18.52 -0.81
CA SER A 87 -20.69 -17.77 -0.97
C SER A 87 -20.71 -16.54 -0.08
N SER A 88 -19.70 -16.35 0.72
CA SER A 88 -19.55 -15.17 1.60
C SER A 88 -18.28 -14.42 1.21
N PRO A 89 -18.36 -13.50 0.23
CA PRO A 89 -17.22 -12.71 -0.22
C PRO A 89 -16.68 -11.79 0.87
N GLU A 90 -17.54 -11.40 1.82
CA GLU A 90 -17.20 -10.55 2.95
C GLU A 90 -17.90 -11.03 4.22
N ARG A 91 -17.32 -10.70 5.38
CA ARG A 91 -17.94 -11.01 6.69
C ARG A 91 -19.28 -10.32 6.82
N GLY A 92 -20.33 -11.11 7.06
CA GLY A 92 -21.71 -10.61 7.19
C GLY A 92 -22.46 -10.44 5.88
N LEU A 93 -21.86 -10.74 4.73
CA LEU A 93 -22.52 -10.74 3.43
C LEU A 93 -22.47 -12.14 2.83
N THR A 94 -23.64 -12.72 2.59
CA THR A 94 -23.76 -14.07 2.06
C THR A 94 -24.68 -14.09 0.84
N PHE A 95 -24.22 -14.72 -0.22
CA PHE A 95 -24.97 -14.95 -1.45
C PHE A 95 -25.26 -16.43 -1.63
N HIS A 96 -26.41 -16.72 -2.17
CA HIS A 96 -26.74 -18.04 -2.68
C HIS A 96 -27.51 -17.87 -4.01
N ILE A 97 -27.11 -18.66 -5.01
CA ILE A 97 -27.79 -18.71 -6.29
C ILE A 97 -28.09 -20.17 -6.58
N ARG A 98 -29.31 -20.47 -6.99
CA ARG A 98 -29.71 -21.82 -7.34
C ARG A 98 -29.05 -22.25 -8.65
N GLU A 99 -29.19 -21.43 -9.68
CA GLU A 99 -28.74 -21.74 -11.03
C GLU A 99 -28.35 -20.45 -11.78
N ARG A 100 -27.41 -20.57 -12.70
CA ARG A 100 -27.02 -19.49 -13.62
C ARG A 100 -27.29 -19.95 -15.05
N SER A 101 -28.17 -19.23 -15.75
CA SER A 101 -28.49 -19.49 -17.14
C SER A 101 -27.36 -19.06 -18.08
N LEU A 102 -27.37 -19.57 -19.31
CA LEU A 102 -26.35 -19.25 -20.32
C LEU A 102 -26.34 -17.76 -20.74
N ASP A 103 -27.46 -17.08 -20.59
CA ASP A 103 -27.64 -15.64 -20.82
C ASP A 103 -27.11 -14.76 -19.66
N GLY A 104 -26.55 -15.39 -18.63
CA GLY A 104 -26.03 -14.68 -17.45
C GLY A 104 -27.08 -14.40 -16.37
N THR A 105 -28.35 -14.74 -16.59
CA THR A 105 -29.41 -14.56 -15.58
C THR A 105 -29.22 -15.53 -14.42
N LEU A 106 -29.33 -15.00 -13.22
CA LEU A 106 -29.24 -15.74 -11.96
C LEU A 106 -30.65 -16.15 -11.55
N GLN A 107 -30.84 -17.42 -11.20
CA GLN A 107 -32.15 -17.95 -10.76
C GLN A 107 -32.09 -18.35 -9.29
N GLY A 108 -33.13 -18.01 -8.53
CA GLY A 108 -33.24 -18.34 -7.12
C GLY A 108 -32.15 -17.69 -6.28
N LEU A 109 -32.09 -16.35 -6.36
CA LEU A 109 -31.11 -15.53 -5.67
C LEU A 109 -31.53 -15.29 -4.23
N VAL A 110 -30.62 -15.51 -3.30
CA VAL A 110 -30.70 -15.09 -1.91
C VAL A 110 -29.44 -14.30 -1.58
N MET A 111 -29.63 -13.07 -1.10
CA MET A 111 -28.55 -12.24 -0.58
C MET A 111 -28.87 -11.83 0.85
N HIS A 112 -27.99 -12.12 1.78
CA HIS A 112 -28.11 -11.79 3.19
C HIS A 112 -27.03 -10.82 3.60
N ASP A 113 -27.43 -9.62 4.06
CA ASP A 113 -26.52 -8.58 4.55
C ASP A 113 -26.74 -8.36 6.06
N ALA A 114 -25.79 -8.81 6.85
CA ALA A 114 -25.71 -8.66 8.29
C ALA A 114 -24.44 -7.90 8.72
N ARG A 115 -23.84 -7.07 7.85
CA ARG A 115 -22.65 -6.26 8.15
C ARG A 115 -22.96 -5.18 9.18
N ASN A 116 -24.20 -4.66 9.14
CA ASN A 116 -24.70 -3.77 10.18
C ASN A 116 -25.57 -4.57 11.15
N SER A 117 -25.07 -4.82 12.35
CA SER A 117 -25.81 -5.56 13.37
C SER A 117 -27.14 -4.89 13.81
N LYS A 118 -27.31 -3.60 13.56
CA LYS A 118 -28.55 -2.86 13.85
C LYS A 118 -29.59 -2.99 12.76
N GLU A 119 -29.20 -3.35 11.57
CA GLU A 119 -30.07 -3.45 10.41
C GLU A 119 -29.64 -4.64 9.53
N VAL A 120 -30.37 -5.73 9.65
CA VAL A 120 -30.11 -6.95 8.89
C VAL A 120 -31.14 -7.02 7.76
N GLN A 121 -30.64 -7.20 6.53
CA GLN A 121 -31.49 -7.27 5.33
C GLN A 121 -31.23 -8.58 4.60
N SER A 122 -32.30 -9.24 4.14
CA SER A 122 -32.22 -10.40 3.27
C SER A 122 -33.09 -10.17 2.04
N TYR A 123 -32.48 -10.32 0.88
CA TYR A 123 -33.11 -10.18 -0.40
C TYR A 123 -33.32 -11.56 -1.01
N LEU A 124 -34.54 -11.88 -1.38
CA LEU A 124 -34.91 -13.11 -2.06
C LEU A 124 -35.51 -12.73 -3.39
N ALA A 125 -35.01 -13.27 -4.49
CA ALA A 125 -35.56 -12.98 -5.82
C ALA A 125 -35.59 -14.23 -6.70
N GLU A 126 -36.63 -14.33 -7.54
CA GLU A 126 -36.71 -15.42 -8.52
C GLU A 126 -35.63 -15.32 -9.57
N LYS A 127 -35.35 -14.09 -10.05
CA LYS A 127 -34.36 -13.82 -11.08
C LYS A 127 -33.51 -12.62 -10.70
N GLY A 128 -32.23 -12.66 -11.08
CA GLY A 128 -31.30 -11.56 -10.95
C GLY A 128 -30.44 -11.42 -12.20
N LEU A 129 -30.03 -10.21 -12.53
CA LEU A 129 -29.09 -9.92 -13.61
C LEU A 129 -28.08 -8.88 -13.13
N ILE A 130 -26.81 -9.19 -13.31
CA ILE A 130 -25.74 -8.24 -12.99
C ILE A 130 -25.43 -7.43 -14.25
N LEU A 131 -25.61 -6.12 -14.16
CA LEU A 131 -25.27 -5.18 -15.22
C LEU A 131 -24.14 -4.28 -14.74
N LYS A 132 -23.14 -4.08 -15.62
CA LYS A 132 -22.08 -3.09 -15.42
C LYS A 132 -22.38 -1.87 -16.29
N ASP A 133 -22.48 -0.69 -15.68
CA ASP A 133 -22.59 0.58 -16.38
C ASP A 133 -21.55 1.56 -15.80
N LYS A 134 -20.69 2.12 -16.68
CA LYS A 134 -19.67 3.13 -16.37
C LYS A 134 -18.75 2.78 -15.19
N GLY A 135 -18.49 1.48 -14.97
CA GLY A 135 -17.63 1.00 -13.87
C GLY A 135 -18.37 0.72 -12.56
N GLU A 136 -19.67 0.98 -12.51
CA GLU A 136 -20.54 0.60 -11.39
C GLU A 136 -21.27 -0.71 -11.71
N SER A 137 -21.43 -1.56 -10.69
CA SER A 137 -22.07 -2.87 -10.84
C SER A 137 -23.42 -2.87 -10.12
N TYR A 138 -24.49 -3.14 -10.87
CA TYR A 138 -25.85 -3.21 -10.35
C TYR A 138 -26.41 -4.62 -10.45
N LEU A 139 -27.02 -5.08 -9.37
CA LEU A 139 -27.80 -6.32 -9.35
C LEU A 139 -29.29 -5.97 -9.51
N PHE A 140 -29.82 -6.21 -10.69
CA PHE A 140 -31.23 -6.10 -10.94
C PHE A 140 -31.94 -7.40 -10.55
N MET A 141 -32.88 -7.31 -9.65
CA MET A 141 -33.70 -8.41 -9.15
C MET A 141 -35.15 -8.27 -9.61
N THR A 142 -35.77 -9.40 -9.92
CA THR A 142 -37.19 -9.45 -10.34
C THR A 142 -37.95 -10.47 -9.51
N ASN A 143 -39.19 -10.12 -9.17
CA ASN A 143 -40.15 -10.93 -8.40
C ASN A 143 -39.51 -11.43 -7.09
N GLY A 144 -39.60 -10.61 -6.04
CA GLY A 144 -38.91 -10.98 -4.81
C GLY A 144 -39.43 -10.29 -3.56
N HIS A 145 -38.80 -10.63 -2.48
CA HIS A 145 -39.10 -10.08 -1.15
C HIS A 145 -37.84 -9.57 -0.49
N ILE A 146 -37.93 -8.45 0.23
CA ILE A 146 -36.91 -7.93 1.12
C ILE A 146 -37.41 -8.18 2.54
N LEU A 147 -36.63 -8.94 3.30
CA LEU A 147 -36.83 -9.09 4.74
C LEU A 147 -35.90 -8.12 5.44
N ARG A 148 -36.44 -7.13 6.09
CA ARG A 148 -35.72 -6.11 6.83
C ARG A 148 -36.03 -6.22 8.31
N ARG A 149 -34.99 -6.29 9.11
CA ARG A 149 -35.09 -6.27 10.57
C ARG A 149 -34.23 -5.14 11.11
N GLU A 150 -34.87 -4.18 11.78
CA GLU A 150 -34.22 -3.07 12.48
C GLU A 150 -34.23 -3.37 13.97
N GLY A 151 -33.09 -3.27 14.64
CA GLY A 151 -32.99 -3.58 16.06
C GLY A 151 -32.52 -5.01 16.36
N GLY A 152 -32.71 -5.47 17.57
CA GLY A 152 -32.24 -6.79 18.02
C GLY A 152 -33.08 -7.97 17.51
N ILE A 153 -32.74 -9.18 17.96
CA ILE A 153 -33.39 -10.44 17.56
C ILE A 153 -34.92 -10.46 17.88
N SER A 154 -35.38 -9.61 18.79
CA SER A 154 -36.79 -9.55 19.24
C SER A 154 -37.68 -8.62 18.42
N GLU A 155 -37.12 -7.85 17.49
CA GLU A 155 -37.91 -6.92 16.68
C GLU A 155 -38.62 -7.61 15.49
N PRO A 156 -39.85 -7.15 15.12
CA PRO A 156 -40.60 -7.73 14.00
C PRO A 156 -39.88 -7.53 12.67
N THR A 157 -39.83 -8.59 11.87
CA THR A 157 -39.26 -8.52 10.52
C THR A 157 -40.30 -7.91 9.58
N GLN A 158 -39.94 -6.84 8.89
CA GLN A 158 -40.72 -6.26 7.81
C GLN A 158 -40.48 -7.06 6.53
N ILE A 159 -41.54 -7.42 5.84
CA ILE A 159 -41.51 -8.07 4.53
C ILE A 159 -42.02 -7.08 3.50
N ILE A 160 -41.17 -6.76 2.52
CA ILE A 160 -41.47 -5.84 1.41
C ILE A 160 -41.43 -6.67 0.14
N GLU A 161 -42.53 -6.75 -0.56
CA GLU A 161 -42.63 -7.40 -1.87
C GLU A 161 -42.25 -6.41 -2.98
N PHE A 162 -41.53 -6.86 -4.02
CA PHE A 162 -41.16 -6.04 -5.16
C PHE A 162 -41.23 -6.82 -6.48
N ASP A 163 -41.66 -6.14 -7.51
CA ASP A 163 -41.61 -6.67 -8.89
C ASP A 163 -40.24 -6.51 -9.52
N LYS A 164 -39.61 -5.34 -9.30
CA LYS A 164 -38.27 -5.02 -9.77
C LYS A 164 -37.53 -4.22 -8.70
N TYR A 165 -36.30 -4.63 -8.42
CA TYR A 165 -35.48 -3.92 -7.47
C TYR A 165 -34.02 -3.94 -7.95
N ALA A 166 -33.35 -2.80 -7.89
CA ALA A 166 -31.95 -2.67 -8.26
C ALA A 166 -31.13 -2.40 -7.00
N VAL A 167 -30.09 -3.19 -6.83
CA VAL A 167 -29.12 -3.04 -5.73
C VAL A 167 -27.78 -2.68 -6.33
N ASP A 168 -27.23 -1.60 -5.85
CA ASP A 168 -25.86 -1.20 -6.15
C ASP A 168 -24.90 -2.16 -5.44
N LEU A 169 -24.18 -2.98 -6.21
CA LEU A 169 -23.21 -3.93 -5.68
C LEU A 169 -21.95 -3.24 -5.14
N ASP A 170 -21.63 -2.05 -5.62
CA ASP A 170 -20.49 -1.29 -5.13
C ASP A 170 -20.69 -0.84 -3.67
N ARG A 171 -21.95 -0.72 -3.22
CA ARG A 171 -22.27 -0.52 -1.79
C ARG A 171 -21.91 -1.74 -0.93
N PHE A 172 -21.84 -2.93 -1.54
CA PHE A 172 -21.47 -4.19 -0.88
C PHE A 172 -20.02 -4.52 -1.05
N GLU A 173 -19.34 -3.92 -2.02
CA GLU A 173 -17.89 -3.83 -1.94
C GLU A 173 -17.59 -3.07 -0.66
N ALA A 174 -16.90 -3.71 0.27
CA ALA A 174 -16.42 -3.01 1.45
C ALA A 174 -16.02 -1.63 0.99
N LYS A 175 -16.41 -0.57 1.69
CA LYS A 175 -15.95 0.81 1.42
C LYS A 175 -14.42 0.84 1.41
N THR A 176 -13.88 0.04 0.51
CA THR A 176 -12.49 -0.12 0.26
C THR A 176 -12.12 1.03 -0.63
N ALA A 177 -12.15 2.18 0.07
CA ALA A 177 -11.32 3.28 -0.30
C ALA A 177 -11.60 3.84 -1.71
N GLY A 178 -12.63 4.65 -1.80
CA GLY A 178 -12.64 5.73 -2.79
C GLY A 178 -11.33 6.56 -2.70
N PRO A 179 -11.10 7.52 -3.58
CA PRO A 179 -9.93 8.42 -3.50
C PRO A 179 -9.72 9.04 -2.11
N ALA A 180 -10.81 9.15 -1.33
CA ALA A 180 -10.79 9.66 0.04
C ALA A 180 -10.13 8.73 1.06
N ASP A 181 -10.04 7.43 0.80
CA ASP A 181 -9.53 6.41 1.74
C ASP A 181 -8.14 5.87 1.38
N LEU A 182 -7.36 6.59 0.56
CA LEU A 182 -5.98 6.24 0.28
C LEU A 182 -5.15 6.18 1.57
N LYS A 183 -4.41 5.11 1.76
CA LYS A 183 -3.46 4.99 2.87
C LYS A 183 -2.35 6.05 2.75
N PRO A 184 -1.70 6.49 3.85
CA PRO A 184 -0.64 7.49 3.77
C PRO A 184 0.45 7.17 2.75
N ARG A 185 0.84 5.90 2.60
CA ARG A 185 1.85 5.45 1.62
C ARG A 185 1.45 5.60 0.16
N GLU A 186 0.13 5.61 -0.12
CA GLU A 186 -0.43 5.75 -1.47
C GLU A 186 -0.60 7.22 -1.88
N ARG A 187 -0.36 8.16 -0.96
CA ARG A 187 -0.55 9.60 -1.18
C ARG A 187 0.72 10.27 -1.68
N TYR A 188 0.52 11.24 -2.57
CA TYR A 188 1.61 12.11 -3.01
C TYR A 188 1.99 13.12 -1.91
N TYR A 189 3.11 13.80 -2.11
CA TYR A 189 3.62 14.78 -1.16
C TYR A 189 2.59 15.83 -0.76
N ASP A 190 1.92 16.44 -1.73
CA ASP A 190 0.93 17.51 -1.50
C ASP A 190 -0.26 17.04 -0.65
N GLU A 191 -0.70 15.79 -0.87
CA GLU A 191 -1.80 15.17 -0.13
C GLU A 191 -1.41 14.75 1.29
N LEU A 192 -0.11 14.56 1.55
CA LEU A 192 0.41 14.28 2.88
C LEU A 192 0.60 15.55 3.70
N VAL A 193 1.02 16.64 3.04
CA VAL A 193 1.22 17.96 3.70
C VAL A 193 -0.12 18.61 4.01
N ASN A 194 -1.08 18.55 3.08
CA ASN A 194 -2.42 19.11 3.21
C ASN A 194 -3.49 18.00 3.14
N PRO A 195 -3.60 17.15 4.17
CA PRO A 195 -4.58 16.08 4.17
C PRO A 195 -6.00 16.66 4.25
N ASP A 196 -6.95 16.03 3.52
CA ASP A 196 -8.36 16.38 3.63
C ASP A 196 -8.87 16.04 5.05
N PRO A 197 -9.35 17.04 5.82
CA PRO A 197 -9.88 16.81 7.16
C PRO A 197 -11.09 15.87 7.21
N ASN A 198 -11.81 15.72 6.09
CA ASN A 198 -12.98 14.87 5.99
C ASN A 198 -12.64 13.41 5.63
N SER A 199 -11.42 13.14 5.19
CA SER A 199 -10.96 11.80 4.88
C SER A 199 -11.09 10.87 6.10
N SER A 200 -11.72 9.70 5.91
CA SER A 200 -11.86 8.68 6.96
C SER A 200 -10.50 8.17 7.44
N ALA A 201 -9.54 8.02 6.54
CA ALA A 201 -8.16 7.61 6.85
C ALA A 201 -7.44 8.64 7.72
N TYR A 202 -7.63 9.94 7.47
CA TYR A 202 -7.02 10.99 8.28
C TYR A 202 -7.67 11.09 9.65
N LYS A 203 -9.01 11.00 9.73
CA LYS A 203 -9.73 11.01 11.02
C LYS A 203 -9.35 9.84 11.92
N ALA A 204 -9.13 8.66 11.33
CA ALA A 204 -8.75 7.47 12.09
C ALA A 204 -7.33 7.60 12.66
N GLU A 205 -6.36 8.06 11.88
CA GLU A 205 -4.95 8.04 12.27
C GLU A 205 -4.16 9.27 11.75
N PRO A 206 -4.40 10.48 12.27
CA PRO A 206 -3.74 11.69 11.78
C PRO A 206 -2.22 11.68 11.99
N GLY A 207 -1.74 10.98 13.03
CA GLY A 207 -0.32 10.82 13.31
C GLY A 207 0.46 10.05 12.25
N ARG A 208 -0.18 9.10 11.57
CA ARG A 208 0.47 8.31 10.50
C ARG A 208 0.83 9.14 9.27
N PHE A 209 0.05 10.17 8.95
CA PHE A 209 0.36 11.07 7.83
C PHE A 209 1.66 11.84 8.06
N ARG A 210 1.85 12.35 9.28
CA ARG A 210 3.09 13.03 9.67
C ARG A 210 4.27 12.07 9.74
N ALA A 211 4.06 10.89 10.31
CA ALA A 211 5.09 9.86 10.40
C ALA A 211 5.58 9.43 9.01
N GLU A 212 4.67 9.17 8.07
CA GLU A 212 5.01 8.82 6.69
C GLU A 212 5.80 9.92 6.00
N LEU A 213 5.41 11.20 6.19
CA LEU A 213 6.14 12.33 5.62
C LEU A 213 7.58 12.37 6.14
N HIS A 214 7.75 12.28 7.47
CA HIS A 214 9.09 12.28 8.09
C HIS A 214 9.91 11.06 7.67
N GLU A 215 9.31 9.89 7.57
CA GLU A 215 9.96 8.66 7.13
C GLU A 215 10.52 8.79 5.70
N ARG A 216 9.77 9.39 4.77
CA ARG A 216 10.22 9.61 3.38
C ARG A 216 11.45 10.50 3.30
N PHE A 217 11.50 11.58 4.08
CA PHE A 217 12.67 12.45 4.13
C PHE A 217 13.85 11.78 4.84
N SER A 218 13.61 11.18 6.01
CA SER A 218 14.66 10.54 6.80
C SER A 218 15.30 9.38 6.04
N SER A 219 14.48 8.54 5.40
CA SER A 219 14.98 7.39 4.64
C SER A 219 15.83 7.80 3.44
N ALA A 220 15.53 8.94 2.81
CA ALA A 220 16.32 9.47 1.71
C ALA A 220 17.70 9.98 2.18
N LEU A 221 17.84 10.43 3.43
CA LEU A 221 19.09 10.95 3.98
C LEU A 221 20.05 9.88 4.50
N TYR A 222 19.57 8.65 4.79
CA TYR A 222 20.44 7.58 5.31
C TYR A 222 21.69 7.28 4.45
N PRO A 223 21.63 7.22 3.12
CA PRO A 223 22.83 7.00 2.31
C PRO A 223 23.91 8.04 2.55
N LEU A 224 23.54 9.32 2.65
CA LEU A 224 24.48 10.39 2.92
C LEU A 224 25.10 10.25 4.30
N ALA A 225 24.29 10.00 5.33
CA ALA A 225 24.75 9.80 6.69
C ALA A 225 25.73 8.61 6.79
N PHE A 226 25.42 7.49 6.12
CA PHE A 226 26.28 6.31 6.12
C PHE A 226 27.58 6.54 5.37
N VAL A 227 27.57 7.26 4.25
CA VAL A 227 28.80 7.60 3.52
C VAL A 227 29.68 8.52 4.35
N LEU A 228 29.11 9.54 4.99
CA LEU A 228 29.85 10.44 5.87
C LEU A 228 30.45 9.68 7.09
N LEU A 229 29.67 8.78 7.67
CA LEU A 229 30.15 7.92 8.75
C LEU A 229 31.32 7.02 8.29
N ALA A 230 31.19 6.38 7.13
CA ALA A 230 32.24 5.54 6.56
C ALA A 230 33.51 6.33 6.30
N ILE A 231 33.41 7.54 5.75
CA ILE A 231 34.54 8.45 5.51
C ILE A 231 35.20 8.83 6.85
N ALA A 232 34.42 9.17 7.86
CA ALA A 232 34.95 9.56 9.18
C ALA A 232 35.72 8.42 9.88
N LEU A 233 35.22 7.18 9.74
CA LEU A 233 35.80 6.02 10.42
C LEU A 233 36.96 5.36 9.65
N VAL A 234 36.87 5.28 8.32
CA VAL A 234 37.82 4.51 7.48
C VAL A 234 38.65 5.41 6.56
N GLY A 235 38.21 6.65 6.29
CA GLY A 235 38.80 7.56 5.33
C GLY A 235 40.15 8.19 5.76
N GLN A 236 40.64 7.89 6.98
CA GLN A 236 41.91 8.40 7.45
C GLN A 236 43.07 7.51 7.01
N ALA A 237 44.17 8.12 6.59
CA ALA A 237 45.45 7.39 6.30
C ALA A 237 45.89 6.61 7.53
N GLN A 238 46.06 5.30 7.42
CA GLN A 238 46.49 4.45 8.51
C GLN A 238 47.85 3.81 8.20
N SER A 239 48.76 3.85 9.16
CA SER A 239 49.99 3.08 9.04
C SER A 239 49.67 1.57 9.20
N THR A 240 50.42 0.74 8.52
CA THR A 240 50.21 -0.73 8.43
C THR A 240 50.22 -1.45 9.79
N ARG A 241 50.63 -0.75 10.88
CA ARG A 241 50.74 -1.28 12.25
C ARG A 241 49.46 -1.11 13.10
N GLN A 242 48.45 -0.38 12.66
CA GLN A 242 47.29 -0.12 13.48
C GLN A 242 46.17 -1.15 13.18
N ASN A 243 45.61 -1.73 14.24
CA ASN A 243 44.57 -2.78 14.16
C ASN A 243 43.36 -2.33 13.35
N ARG A 244 43.30 -2.74 12.09
CA ARG A 244 42.26 -2.43 11.08
C ARG A 244 40.93 -3.03 11.42
N HIS A 245 40.95 -4.22 12.03
CA HIS A 245 39.76 -5.03 12.26
C HIS A 245 38.83 -4.46 13.37
N ALA A 246 39.39 -3.78 14.36
CA ALA A 246 38.61 -3.20 15.45
C ALA A 246 37.65 -2.07 14.97
N ARG A 247 38.11 -1.24 14.02
CA ARG A 247 37.30 -0.11 13.51
C ARG A 247 36.25 -0.52 12.48
N MET A 248 36.49 -1.60 11.73
CA MET A 248 35.43 -2.14 10.87
C MET A 248 34.28 -2.74 11.67
N GLY A 249 34.57 -3.37 12.82
CA GLY A 249 33.52 -3.88 13.71
C GLY A 249 32.58 -2.77 14.23
N PHE A 250 33.11 -1.56 14.48
CA PHE A 250 32.28 -0.42 14.93
C PHE A 250 31.36 0.14 13.86
N CYS A 251 31.58 -0.13 12.57
CA CYS A 251 30.68 0.30 11.49
C CYS A 251 29.42 -0.57 11.39
N PHE A 252 29.42 -1.75 11.98
CA PHE A 252 28.34 -2.74 11.90
C PHE A 252 27.58 -2.95 13.22
N LEU A 253 28.00 -2.28 14.29
CA LEU A 253 27.27 -2.17 15.56
C LEU A 253 26.39 -0.90 15.57
#